data_1243f3a3a6fea6db3ebc41c6404bb5d3
#
_entry.id   1243f3a3a6fea6db3ebc41c6404bb5d3
#
_cell.length_a   1.000
_cell.length_b   1.000
_cell.length_c   1.000
_cell.angle_alpha   90.00
_cell.angle_beta   90.00
_cell.angle_gamma   90.00
#
_symmetry.space_group_name_H-M   'P 1'
#
loop_
_entity.id
_entity.type
_entity.pdbx_description
1 polymer ?
#
loop_
_entity_poly.entity_id
_entity_poly.type
_entity_poly.pdbx_seq_one_letter_code
_entity_poly.pdbx_strand_id
1 'polypeptide(L)'
;RDVAPSRGLGDVYKRQEVMQQELWIDKPIDQTVMHYAKNTMEAGLDGVVCSPLEAGKVHEVCGDKFLAITPGVRFADGDVGDQKRVTTPAKAKELGSDYIVVGRPITQADDPVAAYRRCVEEFVG
;
A
#
# COMPACT_ATOMS: atom_id res chain seq x y z
N ARG A 1 6.08 16.03 4.56
CA ARG A 1 5.79 15.43 5.62
C ARG A 1 5.57 14.01 5.57
N ASP A 2 5.97 13.47 6.50
CA ASP A 2 5.94 12.10 6.54
C ASP A 2 4.67 11.59 7.07
N VAL A 3 4.00 10.87 6.34
CA VAL A 3 2.81 10.24 6.78
C VAL A 3 3.12 8.79 7.06
N ALA A 4 2.88 8.36 8.25
CA ALA A 4 3.13 6.98 8.58
C ALA A 4 2.27 6.10 7.71
N PRO A 5 2.82 5.04 7.16
CA PRO A 5 2.01 4.09 6.44
C PRO A 5 1.04 3.41 7.39
N SER A 6 0.01 2.84 6.85
CA SER A 6 -0.96 2.12 7.64
C SER A 6 -0.29 0.98 8.38
N ARG A 7 -0.57 0.87 9.65
CA ARG A 7 0.02 -0.14 10.50
C ARG A 7 -0.98 -1.07 11.14
N GLY A 8 -2.23 -0.97 10.74
CA GLY A 8 -3.25 -1.84 11.25
C GLY A 8 -4.54 -1.09 11.52
N LEU A 9 -5.46 -1.74 12.20
CA LEU A 9 -6.78 -1.17 12.43
C LEU A 9 -6.74 0.13 13.22
N GLY A 10 -5.82 0.25 14.18
CA GLY A 10 -5.69 1.47 14.95
C GLY A 10 -5.36 2.66 14.09
N ASP A 11 -4.45 2.48 13.14
CA ASP A 11 -4.09 3.53 12.21
C ASP A 11 -5.24 3.89 11.28
N VAL A 12 -6.01 2.91 10.87
CA VAL A 12 -7.17 3.16 10.02
C VAL A 12 -8.17 4.05 10.74
N TYR A 13 -8.47 3.74 12.00
CA TYR A 13 -9.38 4.55 12.78
C TYR A 13 -8.84 5.96 13.04
N LYS A 14 -7.58 6.08 13.35
CA LYS A 14 -6.95 7.38 13.54
C LYS A 14 -6.99 8.21 12.27
N ARG A 15 -6.73 7.61 11.15
CA ARG A 15 -6.77 8.32 9.86
C ARG A 15 -8.19 8.77 9.55
N GLN A 16 -9.18 7.96 9.91
CA GLN A 16 -10.57 8.33 9.74
C GLN A 16 -10.92 9.56 10.59
N GLU A 17 -10.49 9.57 11.85
CA GLU A 17 -10.71 10.70 12.73
C GLU A 17 -10.05 11.97 12.22
N VAL A 18 -8.79 11.88 11.82
CA VAL A 18 -8.05 13.02 11.28
C VAL A 18 -8.78 13.57 10.05
N MET A 19 -9.21 12.68 9.18
CA MET A 19 -9.90 13.08 7.97
C MET A 19 -11.19 13.83 8.30
N GLN A 20 -11.94 13.35 9.27
CA GLN A 20 -13.20 13.97 9.67
C GLN A 20 -13.00 15.30 10.40
N GLN A 21 -12.06 15.35 11.33
CA GLN A 21 -11.89 16.49 12.21
C GLN A 21 -11.02 17.58 11.60
N GLU A 22 -9.97 17.21 10.91
CA GLU A 22 -9.02 18.17 10.40
C GLU A 22 -9.21 18.52 8.93
N LEU A 23 -9.65 17.58 8.14
CA LEU A 23 -9.84 17.80 6.72
C LEU A 23 -11.31 17.95 6.33
N TRP A 24 -12.20 17.79 7.31
CA TRP A 24 -13.65 17.91 7.13
C TRP A 24 -14.21 16.96 6.07
N ILE A 25 -13.59 15.80 5.94
CA ILE A 25 -14.08 14.75 5.06
C ILE A 25 -14.79 13.72 5.91
N ASP A 26 -16.08 13.64 5.83
CA ASP A 26 -16.89 12.78 6.70
C ASP A 26 -17.34 11.47 6.04
N LYS A 27 -16.78 11.14 4.90
CA LYS A 27 -17.02 9.86 4.25
C LYS A 27 -16.07 8.79 4.80
N PRO A 28 -16.45 7.51 4.78
CA PRO A 28 -15.51 6.45 5.16
C PRO A 28 -14.24 6.54 4.33
N ILE A 29 -13.10 6.20 4.95
CA ILE A 29 -11.80 6.38 4.31
C ILE A 29 -11.67 5.54 3.03
N ASP A 30 -12.20 4.33 3.04
CA ASP A 30 -12.14 3.47 1.85
C ASP A 30 -12.94 4.06 0.69
N GLN A 31 -14.09 4.65 0.96
CA GLN A 31 -14.88 5.32 -0.06
C GLN A 31 -14.17 6.55 -0.60
N THR A 32 -13.50 7.29 0.27
CA THR A 32 -12.74 8.47 -0.13
C THR A 32 -11.57 8.07 -1.03
N VAL A 33 -10.86 7.01 -0.67
CA VAL A 33 -9.75 6.51 -1.48
C VAL A 33 -10.24 6.10 -2.87
N MET A 34 -11.36 5.39 -2.94
CA MET A 34 -11.92 4.96 -4.23
C MET A 34 -12.39 6.14 -5.06
N HIS A 35 -12.96 7.14 -4.41
CA HIS A 35 -13.38 8.35 -5.10
C HIS A 35 -12.18 9.07 -5.73
N TYR A 36 -11.10 9.21 -4.98
CA TYR A 36 -9.89 9.85 -5.52
C TYR A 36 -9.25 9.01 -6.62
N ALA A 37 -9.25 7.70 -6.48
CA ALA A 37 -8.72 6.82 -7.52
C ALA A 37 -9.50 6.98 -8.81
N LYS A 38 -10.81 7.01 -8.72
CA LYS A 38 -11.67 7.18 -9.89
C LYS A 38 -11.46 8.54 -10.54
N ASN A 39 -11.33 9.59 -9.73
CA ASN A 39 -11.05 10.93 -10.26
C ASN A 39 -9.71 10.97 -10.97
N THR A 40 -8.71 10.28 -10.42
CA THR A 40 -7.38 10.18 -11.02
C THR A 40 -7.45 9.50 -12.38
N MET A 41 -8.19 8.43 -12.46
CA MET A 41 -8.40 7.71 -13.72
C MET A 41 -9.10 8.59 -14.75
N GLU A 42 -10.15 9.28 -14.34
CA GLU A 42 -10.90 10.15 -15.23
C GLU A 42 -10.08 11.35 -15.69
N ALA A 43 -9.10 11.75 -14.91
CA ALA A 43 -8.18 12.81 -15.30
C ALA A 43 -7.13 12.35 -16.30
N GLY A 44 -7.09 11.07 -16.64
CA GLY A 44 -6.17 10.54 -17.64
C GLY A 44 -4.87 10.01 -17.11
N LEU A 45 -4.74 9.85 -15.80
CA LEU A 45 -3.52 9.29 -15.21
C LEU A 45 -3.59 7.76 -15.23
N ASP A 46 -2.43 7.12 -15.10
CA ASP A 46 -2.31 5.69 -15.33
C ASP A 46 -2.45 4.82 -14.09
N GLY A 47 -2.42 5.41 -12.92
CA GLY A 47 -2.51 4.65 -11.69
C GLY A 47 -2.45 5.52 -10.45
N VAL A 48 -2.48 4.87 -9.30
CA VAL A 48 -2.42 5.55 -8.01
C VAL A 48 -1.47 4.81 -7.07
N VAL A 49 -0.95 5.56 -6.10
CA VAL A 49 -0.21 4.99 -4.99
C VAL A 49 -1.23 4.73 -3.87
N CYS A 50 -1.31 3.49 -3.42
CA CYS A 50 -2.30 3.10 -2.40
C CYS A 50 -1.74 1.98 -1.53
N SER A 51 -2.47 1.64 -0.48
CA SER A 51 -2.10 0.49 0.36
C SER A 51 -2.29 -0.81 -0.42
N PRO A 52 -1.44 -1.82 -0.17
CA PRO A 52 -1.70 -3.13 -0.77
C PRO A 52 -3.10 -3.66 -0.48
N LEU A 53 -3.66 -3.30 0.67
CA LEU A 53 -5.01 -3.72 1.04
C LEU A 53 -6.10 -3.08 0.16
N GLU A 54 -5.77 -1.99 -0.51
CA GLU A 54 -6.70 -1.26 -1.37
C GLU A 54 -6.55 -1.61 -2.85
N ALA A 55 -5.47 -2.29 -3.21
CA ALA A 55 -5.14 -2.53 -4.61
C ALA A 55 -6.24 -3.27 -5.37
N GLY A 56 -6.77 -4.33 -4.77
CA GLY A 56 -7.85 -5.09 -5.41
C GLY A 56 -9.09 -4.25 -5.67
N LYS A 57 -9.43 -3.39 -4.71
CA LYS A 57 -10.60 -2.53 -4.86
C LYS A 57 -10.38 -1.43 -5.88
N VAL A 58 -9.16 -0.92 -5.98
CA VAL A 58 -8.79 0.03 -7.03
C VAL A 58 -9.01 -0.59 -8.41
N HIS A 59 -8.58 -1.83 -8.60
CA HIS A 59 -8.81 -2.54 -9.85
C HIS A 59 -10.29 -2.79 -10.12
N GLU A 60 -11.04 -3.10 -9.07
CA GLU A 60 -12.47 -3.34 -9.18
C GLU A 60 -13.21 -2.09 -9.65
N VAL A 61 -12.83 -0.92 -9.13
CA VAL A 61 -13.48 0.35 -9.42
C VAL A 61 -12.96 0.97 -10.72
N CYS A 62 -11.65 0.88 -10.96
CA CYS A 62 -10.99 1.58 -12.06
C CYS A 62 -10.59 0.68 -13.23
N GLY A 63 -10.71 -0.64 -13.07
CA GLY A 63 -10.31 -1.60 -14.10
C GLY A 63 -8.91 -2.12 -13.89
N ASP A 64 -8.63 -3.27 -14.51
CA ASP A 64 -7.35 -3.97 -14.30
C ASP A 64 -6.16 -3.27 -14.94
N LYS A 65 -6.41 -2.38 -15.88
CA LYS A 65 -5.34 -1.64 -16.53
C LYS A 65 -4.85 -0.44 -15.71
N PHE A 66 -5.63 -0.01 -14.74
CA PHE A 66 -5.25 1.10 -13.87
C PHE A 66 -4.29 0.56 -12.82
N LEU A 67 -3.11 1.17 -12.69
CA LEU A 67 -2.04 0.61 -11.88
C LEU A 67 -2.19 0.95 -10.41
N ALA A 68 -1.96 -0.04 -9.55
CA ALA A 68 -1.90 0.14 -8.11
C ALA A 68 -0.44 -0.04 -7.68
N ILE A 69 0.16 1.04 -7.21
CA ILE A 69 1.56 1.06 -6.75
C ILE A 69 1.52 1.13 -5.23
N THR A 70 2.10 0.13 -4.57
CA THR A 70 1.88 -0.02 -3.14
C THR A 70 3.18 0.01 -2.34
N PRO A 71 3.37 1.05 -1.50
CA PRO A 71 4.48 1.12 -0.58
C PRO A 71 4.19 0.36 0.72
N GLY A 72 5.14 0.36 1.62
CA GLY A 72 4.95 -0.24 2.94
C GLY A 72 5.09 -1.75 2.95
N VAL A 73 5.69 -2.31 1.94
CA VAL A 73 5.90 -3.76 1.82
C VAL A 73 7.17 -4.15 2.58
N ARG A 74 7.10 -5.24 3.33
CA ARG A 74 8.20 -5.72 4.19
C ARG A 74 8.24 -7.23 4.17
N PHE A 75 9.35 -7.79 4.64
CA PHE A 75 9.46 -9.22 4.80
C PHE A 75 8.80 -9.67 6.11
N ALA A 76 8.25 -10.87 6.11
CA ALA A 76 7.56 -11.40 7.28
C ALA A 76 8.49 -11.63 8.48
N ASP A 77 9.76 -11.90 8.22
CA ASP A 77 10.75 -12.17 9.24
C ASP A 77 11.54 -10.92 9.68
N GLY A 78 11.03 -9.75 9.36
CA GLY A 78 11.62 -8.52 9.82
C GLY A 78 11.35 -8.31 11.30
N ASP A 79 11.53 -7.08 11.76
CA ASP A 79 11.31 -6.72 13.13
C ASP A 79 9.94 -7.18 13.62
N VAL A 80 9.92 -7.89 14.74
CA VAL A 80 8.71 -8.57 15.17
C VAL A 80 7.72 -7.73 15.96
N GLY A 81 8.10 -6.60 16.46
CA GLY A 81 7.25 -5.83 17.37
C GLY A 81 5.87 -5.56 16.84
N ASP A 82 5.77 -4.99 15.68
CA ASP A 82 4.51 -4.55 15.07
C ASP A 82 4.13 -5.34 13.84
N GLN A 83 4.67 -6.54 13.69
CA GLN A 83 4.69 -7.22 12.41
C GLN A 83 3.47 -8.07 12.10
N LYS A 84 2.50 -8.09 12.95
CA LYS A 84 1.33 -8.95 12.74
C LYS A 84 0.58 -8.65 11.45
N ARG A 85 0.73 -7.44 10.93
CA ARG A 85 -0.01 -7.00 9.76
C ARG A 85 0.90 -6.60 8.62
N VAL A 86 2.07 -7.19 8.60
CA VAL A 86 3.01 -6.94 7.52
C VAL A 86 2.45 -7.47 6.22
N THR A 87 2.58 -6.67 5.18
CA THR A 87 2.31 -7.13 3.83
C THR A 87 3.64 -7.46 3.19
N THR A 88 3.85 -8.73 2.89
CA THR A 88 5.06 -9.19 2.22
C THR A 88 4.95 -8.96 0.71
N PRO A 89 6.05 -9.04 -0.03
CA PRO A 89 5.97 -8.96 -1.49
C PRO A 89 5.02 -10.00 -2.09
N ALA A 90 5.06 -11.23 -1.59
CA ALA A 90 4.16 -12.27 -2.07
C ALA A 90 2.71 -11.92 -1.77
N LYS A 91 2.44 -11.38 -0.58
CA LYS A 91 1.08 -10.99 -0.21
C LYS A 91 0.60 -9.80 -1.03
N ALA A 92 1.46 -8.83 -1.28
CA ALA A 92 1.11 -7.70 -2.12
C ALA A 92 0.71 -8.15 -3.53
N LYS A 93 1.45 -9.11 -4.09
CA LYS A 93 1.10 -9.70 -5.36
C LYS A 93 -0.29 -10.34 -5.33
N GLU A 94 -0.55 -11.13 -4.29
CA GLU A 94 -1.82 -11.81 -4.09
C GLU A 94 -2.98 -10.81 -3.99
N LEU A 95 -2.74 -9.69 -3.32
CA LEU A 95 -3.75 -8.64 -3.12
C LEU A 95 -4.01 -7.79 -4.36
N GLY A 96 -3.17 -7.91 -5.38
CA GLY A 96 -3.39 -7.21 -6.64
C GLY A 96 -2.50 -6.02 -6.91
N SER A 97 -1.43 -5.84 -6.14
CA SER A 97 -0.47 -4.77 -6.42
C SER A 97 0.19 -4.99 -7.77
N ASP A 98 0.28 -3.95 -8.57
CA ASP A 98 0.99 -4.03 -9.85
C ASP A 98 2.47 -3.75 -9.69
N TYR A 99 2.80 -2.84 -8.79
CA TYR A 99 4.18 -2.51 -8.42
C TYR A 99 4.26 -2.34 -6.92
N ILE A 100 5.39 -2.69 -6.34
CA ILE A 100 5.62 -2.46 -4.91
C ILE A 100 6.79 -1.52 -4.72
N VAL A 101 6.76 -0.77 -3.63
CA VAL A 101 7.88 0.08 -3.23
C VAL A 101 8.42 -0.48 -1.93
N VAL A 102 9.68 -0.86 -1.94
CA VAL A 102 10.35 -1.44 -0.77
C VAL A 102 11.56 -0.59 -0.45
N GLY A 103 11.55 0.04 0.70
CA GLY A 103 12.64 0.92 1.13
C GLY A 103 13.56 0.25 2.12
N ARG A 104 13.35 0.52 3.40
CA ARG A 104 14.24 0.06 4.46
C ARG A 104 14.48 -1.45 4.51
N PRO A 105 13.53 -2.32 4.19
CA PRO A 105 13.84 -3.75 4.15
C PRO A 105 14.98 -4.11 3.22
N ILE A 106 15.26 -3.28 2.22
CA ILE A 106 16.40 -3.46 1.34
C ILE A 106 17.59 -2.64 1.82
N THR A 107 17.37 -1.33 2.03
CA THR A 107 18.49 -0.42 2.32
C THR A 107 19.13 -0.67 3.67
N GLN A 108 18.40 -1.20 4.63
CA GLN A 108 18.90 -1.51 5.96
C GLN A 108 19.21 -2.99 6.17
N ALA A 109 19.11 -3.79 5.12
CA ALA A 109 19.45 -5.21 5.22
C ALA A 109 20.97 -5.38 5.30
N ASP A 110 21.38 -6.48 5.93
CA ASP A 110 22.81 -6.83 5.99
C ASP A 110 23.37 -7.03 4.58
N ASP A 111 22.59 -7.60 3.69
CA ASP A 111 22.95 -7.77 2.29
C ASP A 111 21.82 -7.20 1.41
N PRO A 112 21.92 -5.92 1.04
CA PRO A 112 20.85 -5.29 0.25
C PRO A 112 20.60 -5.96 -1.09
N VAL A 113 21.62 -6.50 -1.74
CA VAL A 113 21.43 -7.18 -3.03
C VAL A 113 20.60 -8.45 -2.85
N ALA A 114 20.90 -9.23 -1.82
CA ALA A 114 20.12 -10.42 -1.51
C ALA A 114 18.68 -10.08 -1.17
N ALA A 115 18.49 -8.99 -0.41
CA ALA A 115 17.15 -8.53 -0.06
C ALA A 115 16.36 -8.11 -1.30
N TYR A 116 17.01 -7.40 -2.21
CA TYR A 116 16.36 -7.02 -3.47
C TYR A 116 15.95 -8.26 -4.28
N ARG A 117 16.85 -9.22 -4.40
CA ARG A 117 16.56 -10.47 -5.12
C ARG A 117 15.40 -11.21 -4.49
N ARG A 118 15.33 -11.22 -3.18
CA ARG A 118 14.22 -11.83 -2.47
C ARG A 118 12.90 -11.16 -2.82
N CYS A 119 12.88 -9.84 -2.89
CA CYS A 119 11.69 -9.11 -3.32
C CYS A 119 11.26 -9.54 -4.72
N VAL A 120 12.20 -9.65 -5.65
CA VAL A 120 11.89 -10.06 -7.01
C VAL A 120 11.30 -11.47 -7.02
N GLU A 121 11.90 -12.40 -6.28
CA GLU A 121 11.38 -13.76 -6.20
C GLU A 121 9.97 -13.80 -5.63
N GLU A 122 9.72 -13.09 -4.55
CA GLU A 122 8.42 -13.12 -3.90
C GLU A 122 7.34 -12.41 -4.69
N PHE A 123 7.68 -11.33 -5.37
CA PHE A 123 6.68 -10.53 -6.08
C PHE A 123 6.52 -10.94 -7.55
N VAL A 124 7.61 -11.15 -8.24
CA VAL A 124 7.56 -11.50 -9.66
C VAL A 124 7.48 -13.01 -9.86
N GLY A 125 8.18 -13.75 -9.06
CA GLY A 125 8.17 -15.23 -9.11
C GLY A 125 9.35 -15.87 -9.76
#